data_4e1b741be13ac946fd3b62372b88b2d8
#
_entry.id   4e1b741be13ac946fd3b62372b88b2d8
#
_cell.length_a   1.000
_cell.length_b   1.000
_cell.length_c   1.000
_cell.angle_alpha   90.00
_cell.angle_beta   90.00
_cell.angle_gamma   90.00
#
_symmetry.space_group_name_H-M   'P 1'
#
loop_
_entity.id
_entity.type
_entity.pdbx_description
1 polymer ?
#
loop_
_entity_poly.entity_id
_entity_poly.type
_entity_poly.pdbx_seq_one_letter_code
_entity_poly.pdbx_strand_id
1 'polypeptide(L)'
;NCALFALSFLAGEAWNRTIDNNDENGGYVFTTLDARGKMLPGGYLGGGTFRKPSCFRIGSYFQKFDIQDEAVEMWTTKEMEHYAANLPKFVNVYMNMVALRMGEKNRKAVDFFFQKINKEFAMTEFIYSTFENIYRFKLQDQAKADSIKTIMLKQYPHGFYARAQMFHQ
;
A
#
# COMPACT_ATOMS: atom_id res chain seq x y z
N ASN A 1 15.48 0.81 9.44
CA ASN A 1 15.56 -0.48 8.75
C ASN A 1 14.89 -0.35 7.38
N CYS A 2 15.62 -0.67 6.31
CA CYS A 2 15.10 -0.68 4.94
C CYS A 2 14.70 -2.12 4.59
N ALA A 3 13.44 -2.35 4.23
CA ALA A 3 12.95 -3.69 3.88
C ALA A 3 13.13 -4.03 2.39
N LEU A 4 13.31 -3.00 1.56
CA LEU A 4 13.49 -3.13 0.13
C LEU A 4 14.31 -1.93 -0.37
N PHE A 5 15.16 -2.14 -1.34
CA PHE A 5 15.80 -1.07 -2.10
C PHE A 5 15.80 -1.36 -3.59
N ALA A 6 15.79 -0.31 -4.37
CA ALA A 6 15.77 -0.38 -5.82
C ALA A 6 16.86 0.52 -6.40
N LEU A 7 17.52 0.05 -7.43
CA LEU A 7 18.60 0.72 -8.11
C LEU A 7 18.30 0.82 -9.61
N SER A 8 18.53 2.01 -10.18
CA SER A 8 18.62 2.18 -11.62
C SER A 8 19.88 2.99 -11.93
N PHE A 9 20.52 2.67 -13.03
CA PHE A 9 21.72 3.35 -13.50
C PHE A 9 21.33 4.26 -14.65
N LEU A 10 21.76 5.53 -14.56
CA LEU A 10 21.48 6.56 -15.57
C LEU A 10 22.81 7.13 -16.05
N ALA A 11 22.97 7.20 -17.37
CA ALA A 11 24.06 7.90 -18.01
C ALA A 11 23.53 9.11 -18.79
N GLY A 12 24.36 10.13 -18.99
CA GLY A 12 24.04 11.32 -19.75
C GLY A 12 23.76 12.57 -18.91
N GLU A 13 23.52 13.70 -19.60
CA GLU A 13 23.24 14.99 -18.97
C GLU A 13 21.77 15.09 -18.51
N ALA A 14 21.45 16.10 -17.71
CA ALA A 14 20.15 16.26 -17.05
C ALA A 14 18.93 16.19 -17.99
N TRP A 15 19.09 16.68 -19.24
CA TRP A 15 18.03 16.69 -20.25
C TRP A 15 18.07 15.51 -21.23
N ASN A 16 19.17 14.76 -21.26
CA ASN A 16 19.36 13.62 -22.18
C ASN A 16 19.86 12.41 -21.41
N ARG A 17 19.14 12.05 -20.36
CA ARG A 17 19.47 10.88 -19.55
C ARG A 17 19.04 9.62 -20.28
N THR A 18 19.98 8.73 -20.52
CA THR A 18 19.71 7.38 -20.97
C THR A 18 19.81 6.43 -19.79
N ILE A 19 18.94 5.43 -19.74
CA ILE A 19 19.07 4.33 -18.79
C ILE A 19 20.15 3.42 -19.32
N ASP A 20 21.20 3.21 -18.52
CA ASP A 20 22.32 2.37 -18.88
C ASP A 20 22.49 1.21 -17.91
N ASN A 21 22.88 0.05 -18.44
CA ASN A 21 23.15 -1.18 -17.67
C ASN A 21 22.04 -1.58 -16.67
N ASN A 22 20.79 -1.33 -17.02
CA ASN A 22 19.64 -1.85 -16.31
C ASN A 22 19.15 -3.11 -17.01
N ASP A 23 18.62 -4.05 -16.23
CA ASP A 23 18.01 -5.24 -16.80
C ASP A 23 16.79 -4.88 -17.68
N GLU A 24 16.15 -5.87 -18.28
CA GLU A 24 14.96 -5.69 -19.13
C GLU A 24 13.81 -4.98 -18.41
N ASN A 25 13.79 -4.96 -17.08
CA ASN A 25 12.78 -4.31 -16.25
C ASN A 25 13.10 -2.85 -15.93
N GLY A 26 14.22 -2.32 -16.39
CA GLY A 26 14.64 -0.92 -16.21
C GLY A 26 15.35 -0.64 -14.88
N GLY A 27 15.73 -1.67 -14.12
CA GLY A 27 16.49 -1.56 -12.88
C GLY A 27 16.43 -2.82 -12.03
N TYR A 28 17.08 -2.77 -10.88
CA TYR A 28 17.25 -3.91 -9.97
C TYR A 28 16.47 -3.67 -8.68
N VAL A 29 15.77 -4.68 -8.21
CA VAL A 29 14.99 -4.64 -6.96
C VAL A 29 15.45 -5.74 -6.02
N PHE A 30 15.86 -5.35 -4.83
CA PHE A 30 16.38 -6.23 -3.79
C PHE A 30 15.53 -6.13 -2.53
N THR A 31 15.20 -7.27 -1.95
CA THR A 31 14.61 -7.35 -0.62
C THR A 31 15.71 -7.56 0.41
N THR A 32 15.58 -6.91 1.56
CA THR A 32 16.56 -7.02 2.63
C THR A 32 16.25 -8.22 3.52
N LEU A 33 17.28 -8.97 3.84
CA LEU A 33 17.20 -10.13 4.74
C LEU A 33 17.85 -9.79 6.09
N ASP A 34 17.40 -10.44 7.14
CA ASP A 34 18.08 -10.44 8.42
C ASP A 34 19.31 -11.37 8.42
N ALA A 35 20.02 -11.41 9.53
CA ALA A 35 21.22 -12.26 9.69
C ALA A 35 20.93 -13.79 9.55
N ARG A 36 19.65 -14.19 9.61
CA ARG A 36 19.20 -15.58 9.45
C ARG A 36 18.67 -15.85 8.04
N GLY A 37 18.79 -14.91 7.11
CA GLY A 37 18.28 -15.02 5.75
C GLY A 37 16.76 -14.84 5.63
N LYS A 38 16.09 -14.35 6.68
CA LYS A 38 14.66 -14.08 6.67
C LYS A 38 14.40 -12.66 6.16
N MET A 39 13.44 -12.50 5.27
CA MET A 39 13.02 -11.19 4.77
C MET A 39 12.54 -10.28 5.90
N LEU A 40 12.90 -9.02 5.89
CA LEU A 40 12.47 -8.05 6.89
C LEU A 40 10.98 -7.70 6.76
N PRO A 41 10.31 -7.25 7.85
CA PRO A 41 8.92 -6.80 7.80
C PRO A 41 8.72 -5.70 6.75
N GLY A 42 7.73 -5.86 5.88
CA GLY A 42 7.48 -5.00 4.73
C GLY A 42 8.18 -5.45 3.44
N GLY A 43 9.10 -6.41 3.51
CA GLY A 43 9.85 -6.90 2.36
C GLY A 43 8.99 -7.67 1.36
N TYR A 44 8.11 -8.52 1.84
CA TYR A 44 7.15 -9.21 0.97
C TYR A 44 6.18 -8.23 0.31
N LEU A 45 5.53 -7.40 1.10
CA LEU A 45 4.57 -6.42 0.60
C LEU A 45 5.22 -5.43 -0.37
N GLY A 46 6.37 -4.86 0.01
CA GLY A 46 7.14 -3.96 -0.85
C GLY A 46 7.59 -4.63 -2.13
N GLY A 47 8.09 -5.86 -2.05
CA GLY A 47 8.54 -6.64 -3.21
C GLY A 47 7.42 -6.88 -4.23
N GLY A 48 6.24 -7.24 -3.78
CA GLY A 48 5.08 -7.43 -4.64
C GLY A 48 4.56 -6.12 -5.24
N THR A 49 4.35 -5.11 -4.40
CA THR A 49 3.80 -3.81 -4.85
C THR A 49 4.74 -3.05 -5.77
N PHE A 50 6.04 -3.11 -5.50
CA PHE A 50 7.04 -2.45 -6.33
C PHE A 50 7.09 -3.01 -7.75
N ARG A 51 6.84 -4.30 -7.91
CA ARG A 51 6.81 -4.97 -9.21
C ARG A 51 5.47 -4.89 -9.95
N LYS A 52 4.51 -4.16 -9.38
CA LYS A 52 3.19 -3.94 -9.99
C LYS A 52 2.91 -2.44 -10.09
N PRO A 53 3.20 -1.78 -11.23
CA PRO A 53 3.05 -0.33 -11.38
C PRO A 53 1.65 0.22 -11.08
N SER A 54 0.62 -0.59 -11.32
CA SER A 54 -0.76 -0.23 -10.99
C SER A 54 -1.03 -0.13 -9.48
N CYS A 55 -0.21 -0.77 -8.65
CA CYS A 55 -0.33 -0.74 -7.19
C CYS A 55 0.43 0.43 -6.56
N PHE A 56 1.49 0.90 -7.22
CA PHE A 56 2.34 1.94 -6.68
C PHE A 56 2.89 2.81 -7.81
N ARG A 57 2.71 4.13 -7.74
CA ARG A 57 3.36 5.06 -8.68
C ARG A 57 4.85 5.16 -8.35
N ILE A 58 5.61 4.26 -8.93
CA ILE A 58 7.05 4.33 -8.90
C ILE A 58 7.48 5.19 -10.08
N GLY A 59 8.55 5.95 -9.88
CA GLY A 59 9.12 6.79 -10.94
C GLY A 59 9.32 6.00 -12.24
N SER A 60 9.36 6.71 -13.35
CA SER A 60 9.34 6.19 -14.73
C SER A 60 10.33 5.06 -15.05
N TYR A 61 11.33 4.87 -14.22
CA TYR A 61 12.42 3.91 -14.50
C TYR A 61 12.06 2.43 -14.28
N PHE A 62 11.09 2.15 -13.41
CA PHE A 62 10.69 0.78 -13.03
C PHE A 62 9.34 0.37 -13.59
N GLN A 63 8.84 1.06 -14.59
CA GLN A 63 7.50 0.83 -15.16
C GLN A 63 7.37 -0.48 -15.96
N LYS A 64 8.49 -1.10 -16.29
CA LYS A 64 8.51 -2.36 -17.03
C LYS A 64 8.21 -3.59 -16.16
N PHE A 65 8.34 -3.48 -14.84
CA PHE A 65 7.89 -4.54 -13.95
C PHE A 65 6.37 -4.64 -14.00
N ASP A 66 5.85 -5.77 -14.41
CA ASP A 66 4.42 -6.06 -14.39
C ASP A 66 4.17 -7.54 -14.08
N ILE A 67 4.34 -7.89 -12.82
CA ILE A 67 4.06 -9.25 -12.35
C ILE A 67 2.55 -9.52 -12.35
N GLN A 68 2.19 -10.80 -12.49
CA GLN A 68 0.80 -11.23 -12.45
C GLN A 68 0.16 -10.91 -11.10
N ASP A 69 -1.14 -10.68 -11.13
CA ASP A 69 -1.91 -10.32 -9.94
C ASP A 69 -1.82 -11.38 -8.84
N GLU A 70 -1.83 -12.63 -9.21
CA GLU A 70 -1.69 -13.77 -8.30
C GLU A 70 -0.33 -13.75 -7.56
N ALA A 71 0.72 -13.31 -8.23
CA ALA A 71 2.02 -13.15 -7.59
C ALA A 71 2.00 -12.02 -6.55
N VAL A 72 1.32 -10.91 -6.82
CA VAL A 72 1.15 -9.82 -5.84
C VAL A 72 0.35 -10.32 -4.63
N GLU A 73 -0.71 -11.09 -4.85
CA GLU A 73 -1.52 -11.69 -3.78
C GLU A 73 -0.69 -12.65 -2.91
N MET A 74 0.11 -13.49 -3.53
CA MET A 74 1.04 -14.39 -2.82
C MET A 74 2.02 -13.60 -1.93
N TRP A 75 2.63 -12.54 -2.44
CA TRP A 75 3.52 -11.69 -1.67
C TRP A 75 2.82 -11.06 -0.47
N THR A 76 1.60 -10.59 -0.67
CA THR A 76 0.79 -9.97 0.38
C THR A 76 0.37 -10.97 1.45
N THR A 77 -0.03 -12.16 1.04
CA THR A 77 -0.37 -13.26 1.96
C THR A 77 0.83 -13.63 2.83
N LYS A 78 2.02 -13.75 2.24
CA LYS A 78 3.25 -14.00 3.00
C LYS A 78 3.56 -12.89 4.03
N GLU A 79 3.32 -11.62 3.67
CA GLU A 79 3.49 -10.54 4.65
C GLU A 79 2.54 -10.70 5.84
N MET A 80 1.28 -11.03 5.58
CA MET A 80 0.29 -11.28 6.65
C MET A 80 0.64 -12.48 7.53
N GLU A 81 1.11 -13.56 6.92
CA GLU A 81 1.48 -14.78 7.65
C GLU A 81 2.69 -14.57 8.55
N HIS A 82 3.69 -13.86 8.07
CA HIS A 82 4.96 -13.69 8.78
C HIS A 82 5.00 -12.46 9.68
N TYR A 83 4.23 -11.43 9.37
CA TYR A 83 4.33 -10.11 10.00
C TYR A 83 2.98 -9.46 10.31
N ALA A 84 1.99 -10.25 10.71
CA ALA A 84 0.65 -9.78 11.02
C ALA A 84 0.62 -8.57 11.98
N ALA A 85 1.49 -8.51 12.98
CA ALA A 85 1.58 -7.41 13.93
C ALA A 85 1.95 -6.05 13.28
N ASN A 86 2.50 -6.07 12.06
CA ASN A 86 2.86 -4.85 11.32
C ASN A 86 1.78 -4.39 10.34
N LEU A 87 0.70 -5.15 10.17
CA LEU A 87 -0.39 -4.81 9.24
C LEU A 87 -0.90 -3.36 9.39
N PRO A 88 -1.10 -2.81 10.61
CA PRO A 88 -1.52 -1.42 10.76
C PRO A 88 -0.60 -0.39 10.10
N LYS A 89 0.70 -0.68 9.99
CA LYS A 89 1.68 0.20 9.35
C LYS A 89 1.59 0.16 7.81
N PHE A 90 1.11 -0.95 7.26
CA PHE A 90 1.05 -1.19 5.83
C PHE A 90 -0.38 -1.18 5.27
N VAL A 91 -1.36 -0.85 6.11
CA VAL A 91 -2.78 -0.91 5.75
C VAL A 91 -3.10 -0.12 4.47
N ASN A 92 -2.51 1.05 4.31
CA ASN A 92 -2.73 1.87 3.12
C ASN A 92 -2.23 1.18 1.84
N VAL A 93 -1.02 0.64 1.86
CA VAL A 93 -0.42 -0.04 0.71
C VAL A 93 -1.23 -1.30 0.38
N TYR A 94 -1.55 -2.10 1.39
CA TYR A 94 -2.33 -3.32 1.23
C TYR A 94 -3.74 -3.05 0.68
N MET A 95 -4.42 -2.06 1.24
CA MET A 95 -5.77 -1.71 0.82
C MET A 95 -5.82 -1.13 -0.59
N ASN A 96 -4.84 -0.33 -0.98
CA ASN A 96 -4.77 0.15 -2.35
C ASN A 96 -4.59 -1.01 -3.34
N MET A 97 -3.77 -1.99 -3.01
CA MET A 97 -3.63 -3.20 -3.83
C MET A 97 -4.94 -3.95 -3.97
N VAL A 98 -5.60 -4.25 -2.86
CA VAL A 98 -6.86 -4.99 -2.85
C VAL A 98 -7.93 -4.20 -3.62
N ALA A 99 -8.04 -2.89 -3.40
CA ALA A 99 -9.08 -2.07 -4.03
C ALA A 99 -8.88 -1.85 -5.54
N LEU A 100 -7.64 -1.94 -6.03
CA LEU A 100 -7.36 -1.75 -7.46
C LEU A 100 -7.74 -2.97 -8.32
N ARG A 101 -7.88 -4.14 -7.73
CA ARG A 101 -7.83 -5.40 -8.47
C ARG A 101 -9.16 -5.98 -8.94
N MET A 102 -10.32 -5.70 -8.33
CA MET A 102 -11.37 -6.69 -8.50
C MET A 102 -12.82 -6.25 -8.19
N GLY A 103 -13.42 -5.27 -8.77
CA GLY A 103 -14.87 -5.05 -8.73
C GLY A 103 -15.59 -5.49 -7.42
N GLU A 104 -16.66 -6.27 -7.50
CA GLU A 104 -17.44 -6.72 -6.32
C GLU A 104 -16.69 -7.65 -5.35
N LYS A 105 -15.74 -8.44 -5.85
CA LYS A 105 -14.91 -9.30 -4.97
C LYS A 105 -14.07 -8.48 -4.00
N ASN A 106 -13.73 -7.26 -4.37
CA ASN A 106 -12.95 -6.35 -3.55
C ASN A 106 -13.70 -5.83 -2.37
N ARG A 107 -14.96 -5.52 -2.53
CA ARG A 107 -15.78 -5.05 -1.42
C ARG A 107 -15.72 -6.05 -0.26
N LYS A 108 -15.94 -7.33 -0.54
CA LYS A 108 -15.85 -8.39 0.48
C LYS A 108 -14.46 -8.48 1.11
N ALA A 109 -13.41 -8.36 0.31
CA ALA A 109 -12.04 -8.39 0.82
C ALA A 109 -11.71 -7.15 1.68
N VAL A 110 -12.16 -5.97 1.26
CA VAL A 110 -11.99 -4.73 2.05
C VAL A 110 -12.80 -4.80 3.35
N ASP A 111 -14.05 -5.25 3.30
CA ASP A 111 -14.90 -5.43 4.49
C ASP A 111 -14.28 -6.40 5.48
N PHE A 112 -13.82 -7.55 5.00
CA PHE A 112 -13.14 -8.55 5.82
C PHE A 112 -11.89 -7.96 6.49
N PHE A 113 -11.09 -7.24 5.73
CA PHE A 113 -9.85 -6.66 6.24
C PHE A 113 -10.10 -5.52 7.23
N PHE A 114 -11.09 -4.67 6.97
CA PHE A 114 -11.53 -3.64 7.91
C PHE A 114 -11.97 -4.25 9.24
N GLN A 115 -12.80 -5.29 9.20
CA GLN A 115 -13.25 -6.01 10.40
C GLN A 115 -12.08 -6.64 11.14
N LYS A 116 -11.15 -7.28 10.44
CA LYS A 116 -9.95 -7.89 11.02
C LYS A 116 -9.09 -6.85 11.74
N ILE A 117 -8.76 -5.75 11.08
CA ILE A 117 -7.97 -4.68 11.69
C ILE A 117 -8.69 -4.08 12.89
N ASN A 118 -9.98 -3.78 12.76
CA ASN A 118 -10.76 -3.21 13.87
C ASN A 118 -10.88 -4.13 15.08
N LYS A 119 -10.85 -5.43 14.86
CA LYS A 119 -10.93 -6.44 15.95
C LYS A 119 -9.59 -6.68 16.63
N GLU A 120 -8.50 -6.70 15.85
CA GLU A 120 -7.19 -7.18 16.31
C GLU A 120 -6.21 -6.07 16.67
N PHE A 121 -6.48 -4.83 16.23
CA PHE A 121 -5.55 -3.72 16.39
C PHE A 121 -6.25 -2.44 16.85
N ALA A 122 -5.48 -1.53 17.44
CA ALA A 122 -5.96 -0.18 17.75
C ALA A 122 -6.21 0.59 16.44
N MET A 123 -7.44 1.04 16.24
CA MET A 123 -7.80 1.87 15.10
C MET A 123 -7.28 3.29 15.30
N THR A 124 -6.33 3.69 14.44
CA THR A 124 -5.80 5.07 14.43
C THR A 124 -6.60 5.94 13.45
N GLU A 125 -6.50 7.26 13.58
CA GLU A 125 -7.09 8.21 12.63
C GLU A 125 -6.62 7.91 11.18
N PHE A 126 -5.35 7.57 11.00
CA PHE A 126 -4.80 7.18 9.69
C PHE A 126 -5.47 5.93 9.11
N ILE A 127 -5.72 4.90 9.94
CA ILE A 127 -6.39 3.68 9.49
C ILE A 127 -7.83 3.98 9.08
N TYR A 128 -8.60 4.73 9.90
CA TYR A 128 -9.95 5.15 9.53
C TYR A 128 -9.99 5.95 8.23
N SER A 129 -9.12 6.95 8.11
CA SER A 129 -9.00 7.77 6.91
C SER A 129 -8.66 6.94 5.66
N THR A 130 -7.80 5.94 5.79
CA THR A 130 -7.46 5.02 4.70
C THR A 130 -8.69 4.25 4.22
N PHE A 131 -9.45 3.65 5.12
CA PHE A 131 -10.67 2.92 4.76
C PHE A 131 -11.77 3.83 4.24
N GLU A 132 -11.95 5.01 4.85
CA GLU A 132 -12.91 6.01 4.37
C GLU A 132 -12.64 6.37 2.91
N ASN A 133 -11.38 6.68 2.56
CA ASN A 133 -10.98 7.01 1.19
C ASN A 133 -11.22 5.84 0.21
N ILE A 134 -10.96 4.62 0.63
CA ILE A 134 -11.16 3.43 -0.21
C ILE A 134 -12.64 3.23 -0.49
N TYR A 135 -13.49 3.27 0.53
CA TYR A 135 -14.94 3.13 0.31
C TYR A 135 -15.47 4.28 -0.55
N ARG A 136 -15.05 5.52 -0.32
CA ARG A 136 -15.51 6.68 -1.07
C ARG A 136 -15.07 6.66 -2.53
N PHE A 137 -13.77 6.51 -2.78
CA PHE A 137 -13.21 6.75 -4.11
C PHE A 137 -12.96 5.49 -4.92
N LYS A 138 -12.73 4.34 -4.30
CA LYS A 138 -12.46 3.09 -5.02
C LYS A 138 -13.68 2.20 -5.14
N LEU A 139 -14.43 2.05 -4.06
CA LEU A 139 -15.63 1.23 -4.03
C LEU A 139 -16.92 2.01 -4.30
N GLN A 140 -16.83 3.34 -4.35
CA GLN A 140 -17.97 4.26 -4.56
C GLN A 140 -19.13 4.02 -3.58
N ASP A 141 -18.79 3.63 -2.34
CA ASP A 141 -19.72 3.39 -1.24
C ASP A 141 -19.73 4.57 -0.29
N GLN A 142 -20.49 5.59 -0.66
CA GLN A 142 -20.62 6.83 0.11
C GLN A 142 -21.18 6.56 1.52
N ALA A 143 -22.18 5.70 1.66
CA ALA A 143 -22.82 5.41 2.93
C ALA A 143 -21.83 4.80 3.94
N LYS A 144 -21.03 3.84 3.49
CA LYS A 144 -20.00 3.23 4.33
C LYS A 144 -18.87 4.21 4.67
N ALA A 145 -18.43 5.01 3.70
CA ALA A 145 -17.44 6.05 3.91
C ALA A 145 -17.90 7.07 4.97
N ASP A 146 -19.14 7.56 4.89
CA ASP A 146 -19.70 8.51 5.85
C ASP A 146 -19.87 7.89 7.25
N SER A 147 -20.22 6.62 7.34
CA SER A 147 -20.25 5.89 8.61
C SER A 147 -18.86 5.84 9.26
N ILE A 148 -17.84 5.48 8.50
CA ILE A 148 -16.44 5.43 8.98
C ILE A 148 -15.97 6.82 9.40
N LYS A 149 -16.26 7.84 8.60
CA LYS A 149 -15.95 9.24 8.90
C LYS A 149 -16.57 9.67 10.23
N THR A 150 -17.84 9.33 10.45
CA THR A 150 -18.55 9.66 11.70
C THR A 150 -17.89 9.04 12.92
N ILE A 151 -17.51 7.75 12.83
CA ILE A 151 -16.79 7.05 13.90
C ILE A 151 -15.43 7.70 14.14
N MET A 152 -14.68 8.01 13.09
CA MET A 152 -13.36 8.65 13.17
C MET A 152 -13.44 10.00 13.87
N LEU A 153 -14.36 10.87 13.47
CA LEU A 153 -14.53 12.20 14.07
C LEU A 153 -14.95 12.12 15.55
N LYS A 154 -15.74 11.11 15.91
CA LYS A 154 -16.12 10.89 17.31
C LYS A 154 -14.92 10.43 18.16
N GLN A 155 -14.05 9.58 17.63
CA GLN A 155 -12.88 9.10 18.34
C GLN A 155 -11.72 10.08 18.35
N TYR A 156 -11.60 10.91 17.30
CA TYR A 156 -10.53 11.89 17.09
C TYR A 156 -11.08 13.29 16.84
N PRO A 157 -11.80 13.90 17.82
CA PRO A 157 -12.45 15.20 17.62
C PRO A 157 -11.46 16.35 17.40
N HIS A 158 -10.20 16.19 17.81
CA HIS A 158 -9.10 17.14 17.60
C HIS A 158 -8.02 16.59 16.67
N GLY A 159 -8.31 15.53 15.93
CA GLY A 159 -7.40 14.89 14.99
C GLY A 159 -7.11 15.76 13.76
N PHE A 160 -6.19 15.29 12.94
CA PHE A 160 -5.82 15.99 11.71
C PHE A 160 -7.03 16.18 10.77
N TYR A 161 -7.85 15.14 10.61
CA TYR A 161 -9.02 15.17 9.72
C TYR A 161 -10.09 16.15 10.20
N ALA A 162 -10.36 16.19 11.51
CA ALA A 162 -11.31 17.14 12.10
C ALA A 162 -10.83 18.58 11.91
N ARG A 163 -9.54 18.84 12.15
CA ARG A 163 -8.94 20.17 11.94
C ARG A 163 -8.96 20.59 10.48
N ALA A 164 -8.64 19.68 9.55
CA ALA A 164 -8.66 20.00 8.13
C ALA A 164 -10.06 20.45 7.65
N GLN A 165 -11.15 19.90 8.23
CA GLN A 165 -12.51 20.32 7.89
C GLN A 165 -12.85 21.75 8.34
N MET A 166 -12.24 22.23 9.42
CA MET A 166 -12.48 23.62 9.89
C MET A 166 -11.92 24.67 8.94
N PHE A 167 -10.93 24.32 8.11
CA PHE A 167 -10.33 25.24 7.14
C PHE A 167 -11.07 25.29 5.79
N HIS A 168 -12.05 24.43 5.58
CA HIS A 168 -12.84 24.36 4.34
C HIS A 168 -14.29 24.86 4.51
N GLN A 169 -14.62 25.41 5.68
CA GLN A 169 -15.87 26.16 5.95
C GLN A 169 -15.61 27.66 5.87
#